data_e95425fb3bdbf5b93b190613735a3c36
#
_entry.id   e95425fb3bdbf5b93b190613735a3c36
#
_cell.length_a   1.000
_cell.length_b   1.000
_cell.length_c   1.000
_cell.angle_alpha   90.00
_cell.angle_beta   90.00
_cell.angle_gamma   90.00
#
_symmetry.space_group_name_H-M   'P 1'
#
loop_
_entity.id
_entity.type
_entity.pdbx_description
1 polymer ?
#
loop_
_entity_poly.entity_id
_entity_poly.type
_entity_poly.pdbx_seq_one_letter_code
_entity_poly.pdbx_strand_id
1 'polypeptide(L)'
;MNKWMQLLKALPLLWGALVQFPVAHAEEFLDPEVAFKFSARALDANTLEARWQIADGYYMYRDKFKFEVSGATLGAPSLPPAKVKEDEYFGRVETYRQDVRIALPIQRTAGTASVTLKAVSQGCADAGLCYTPQTERVTL
;
A
#
# COMPACT_ATOMS: atom_id res chain seq x y z
N MET A 1 8.10 -83.59 -31.08
CA MET A 1 8.27 -83.29 -29.68
C MET A 1 8.99 -81.95 -29.61
N ASN A 2 8.23 -80.91 -29.74
CA ASN A 2 8.78 -79.54 -29.86
C ASN A 2 8.42 -78.68 -28.66
N LYS A 3 9.44 -78.39 -27.91
CA LYS A 3 9.35 -77.49 -26.81
C LYS A 3 9.43 -76.06 -27.38
N TRP A 4 8.33 -75.42 -27.50
CA TRP A 4 8.31 -73.99 -27.77
C TRP A 4 8.20 -73.27 -26.41
N MET A 5 9.35 -72.80 -26.03
CA MET A 5 9.48 -71.97 -24.83
C MET A 5 9.12 -70.55 -25.18
N GLN A 6 7.95 -70.15 -24.76
CA GLN A 6 7.48 -68.78 -24.89
C GLN A 6 8.26 -67.92 -23.86
N LEU A 7 9.20 -67.16 -24.37
CA LEU A 7 9.87 -66.09 -23.66
C LEU A 7 8.91 -64.91 -23.56
N LEU A 8 8.19 -64.83 -22.47
CA LEU A 8 7.48 -63.61 -22.06
C LEU A 8 8.50 -62.59 -21.59
N LYS A 9 8.84 -61.65 -22.50
CA LYS A 9 9.61 -60.46 -22.15
C LYS A 9 8.68 -59.56 -21.35
N ALA A 10 8.88 -59.54 -20.05
CA ALA A 10 8.27 -58.52 -19.15
C ALA A 10 8.88 -57.16 -19.51
N LEU A 11 8.04 -56.28 -20.04
CA LEU A 11 8.38 -54.88 -20.26
C LEU A 11 8.22 -54.16 -18.90
N PRO A 12 9.25 -53.51 -18.35
CA PRO A 12 9.07 -52.72 -17.15
C PRO A 12 8.28 -51.48 -17.50
N LEU A 13 7.11 -51.36 -16.93
CA LEU A 13 6.33 -50.11 -16.88
C LEU A 13 7.14 -49.09 -16.10
N LEU A 14 7.82 -48.22 -16.80
CA LEU A 14 8.37 -46.98 -16.24
C LEU A 14 7.20 -46.10 -15.80
N TRP A 15 6.84 -46.19 -14.54
CA TRP A 15 5.98 -45.21 -13.90
C TRP A 15 6.81 -43.94 -13.77
N GLY A 16 6.64 -43.03 -14.72
CA GLY A 16 7.16 -41.68 -14.63
C GLY A 16 6.48 -40.99 -13.45
N ALA A 17 7.20 -40.84 -12.35
CA ALA A 17 6.77 -40.01 -11.27
C ALA A 17 6.68 -38.56 -11.81
N LEU A 18 5.46 -38.06 -12.02
CA LEU A 18 5.23 -36.66 -12.29
C LEU A 18 5.63 -35.91 -10.99
N VAL A 19 6.82 -35.36 -11.01
CA VAL A 19 7.25 -34.44 -9.96
C VAL A 19 6.43 -33.17 -10.17
N GLN A 20 5.38 -33.02 -9.42
CA GLN A 20 4.64 -31.77 -9.37
C GLN A 20 5.48 -30.78 -8.57
N PHE A 21 6.13 -29.87 -9.26
CA PHE A 21 6.71 -28.71 -8.60
C PHE A 21 5.56 -27.82 -8.12
N PRO A 22 5.55 -27.44 -6.82
CA PRO A 22 4.58 -26.45 -6.38
C PRO A 22 4.84 -25.16 -7.17
N VAL A 23 3.81 -24.71 -7.89
CA VAL A 23 3.84 -23.40 -8.51
C VAL A 23 3.86 -22.41 -7.36
N ALA A 24 5.00 -21.77 -7.12
CA ALA A 24 5.08 -20.66 -6.20
C ALA A 24 4.19 -19.55 -6.77
N HIS A 25 3.04 -19.31 -6.12
CA HIS A 25 2.25 -18.14 -6.43
C HIS A 25 3.08 -16.92 -6.02
N ALA A 26 3.50 -16.12 -6.99
CA ALA A 26 4.04 -14.81 -6.72
C ALA A 26 2.99 -14.03 -5.94
N GLU A 27 3.38 -13.48 -4.78
CA GLU A 27 2.50 -12.67 -3.96
C GLU A 27 2.07 -11.45 -4.78
N GLU A 28 0.77 -11.28 -4.95
CA GLU A 28 0.21 -10.19 -5.75
C GLU A 28 0.02 -8.98 -4.84
N PHE A 29 0.74 -7.90 -5.15
CA PHE A 29 0.62 -6.64 -4.42
C PHE A 29 -0.47 -5.77 -5.04
N LEU A 30 -1.20 -5.07 -4.18
CA LEU A 30 -2.21 -4.11 -4.63
C LEU A 30 -1.57 -2.90 -5.30
N ASP A 31 -2.26 -2.33 -6.28
CA ASP A 31 -1.88 -1.01 -6.79
C ASP A 31 -1.93 0.04 -5.67
N PRO A 32 -1.05 1.05 -5.69
CA PRO A 32 -0.96 2.01 -4.58
C PRO A 32 -2.28 2.74 -4.30
N GLU A 33 -3.09 3.03 -5.31
CA GLU A 33 -4.40 3.67 -5.14
C GLU A 33 -5.42 2.78 -4.43
N VAL A 34 -5.23 1.47 -4.49
CA VAL A 34 -6.06 0.47 -3.80
C VAL A 34 -5.54 0.20 -2.39
N ALA A 35 -4.21 0.06 -2.26
CA ALA A 35 -3.57 -0.17 -0.97
C ALA A 35 -3.73 1.04 -0.02
N PHE A 36 -3.69 2.25 -0.56
CA PHE A 36 -3.73 3.52 0.18
C PHE A 36 -4.76 4.46 -0.46
N LYS A 37 -6.03 4.21 -0.17
CA LYS A 37 -7.12 4.97 -0.77
C LYS A 37 -7.22 6.36 -0.15
N PHE A 38 -6.87 7.37 -0.92
CA PHE A 38 -6.90 8.77 -0.52
C PHE A 38 -8.28 9.40 -0.70
N SER A 39 -8.64 10.26 0.23
CA SER A 39 -9.74 11.21 0.10
C SER A 39 -9.45 12.46 0.92
N ALA A 40 -10.08 13.56 0.57
CA ALA A 40 -9.98 14.78 1.34
C ALA A 40 -11.32 15.52 1.33
N ARG A 41 -11.56 16.29 2.38
CA ARG A 41 -12.75 17.14 2.51
C ARG A 41 -12.46 18.37 3.34
N ALA A 42 -13.26 19.40 3.17
CA ALA A 42 -13.29 20.52 4.10
C ALA A 42 -14.19 20.15 5.29
N LEU A 43 -13.66 20.20 6.50
CA LEU A 43 -14.43 20.02 7.73
C LEU A 43 -15.20 21.29 8.08
N ASP A 44 -14.56 22.42 7.86
CA ASP A 44 -15.12 23.77 8.03
C ASP A 44 -14.32 24.76 7.15
N ALA A 45 -14.56 26.04 7.31
CA ALA A 45 -13.90 27.09 6.53
C ALA A 45 -12.37 27.15 6.77
N ASN A 46 -11.89 26.63 7.90
CA ASN A 46 -10.51 26.76 8.35
C ASN A 46 -9.79 25.42 8.53
N THR A 47 -10.42 24.31 8.19
CA THR A 47 -9.84 22.98 8.41
C THR A 47 -10.14 22.04 7.26
N LEU A 48 -9.10 21.49 6.66
CA LEU A 48 -9.22 20.36 5.74
C LEU A 48 -8.91 19.06 6.47
N GLU A 49 -9.42 17.96 5.96
CA GLU A 49 -9.05 16.62 6.40
C GLU A 49 -8.54 15.82 5.21
N ALA A 50 -7.34 15.30 5.34
CA ALA A 50 -6.80 14.29 4.44
C ALA A 50 -6.97 12.91 5.08
N ARG A 51 -7.42 11.93 4.32
CA ARG A 51 -7.70 10.59 4.82
C ARG A 51 -7.12 9.55 3.88
N TRP A 52 -6.50 8.53 4.47
CA TRP A 52 -6.13 7.31 3.77
C TRP A 52 -6.78 6.11 4.43
N GLN A 53 -7.48 5.32 3.61
CA GLN A 53 -7.92 3.98 3.99
C GLN A 53 -6.85 3.00 3.53
N ILE A 54 -6.25 2.32 4.49
CA ILE A 54 -5.08 1.45 4.28
C ILE A 54 -5.55 0.00 4.28
N ALA A 55 -5.26 -0.74 3.20
CA ALA A 55 -5.62 -2.14 3.08
C ALA A 55 -4.92 -3.00 4.15
N ASP A 56 -5.55 -4.12 4.50
CA ASP A 56 -4.94 -5.09 5.40
C ASP A 56 -3.61 -5.59 4.85
N GLY A 57 -2.60 -5.69 5.72
CA GLY A 57 -1.26 -6.09 5.32
C GLY A 57 -0.40 -4.95 4.77
N TYR A 58 -0.89 -3.71 4.85
CA TYR A 58 -0.18 -2.51 4.42
C TYR A 58 -0.06 -1.50 5.55
N TYR A 59 0.89 -0.59 5.44
CA TYR A 59 1.11 0.49 6.42
C TYR A 59 1.71 1.72 5.73
N MET A 60 1.55 2.87 6.38
CA MET A 60 2.10 4.14 5.91
C MET A 60 3.01 4.76 6.96
N TYR A 61 4.04 5.46 6.52
CA TYR A 61 4.99 6.12 7.40
C TYR A 61 4.50 7.50 7.82
N ARG A 62 4.46 7.75 9.12
CA ARG A 62 4.09 9.06 9.68
C ARG A 62 4.95 10.19 9.14
N ASP A 63 6.26 10.00 9.09
CA ASP A 63 7.23 11.03 8.71
C ASP A 63 7.25 11.35 7.22
N LYS A 64 6.54 10.56 6.41
CA LYS A 64 6.53 10.72 4.95
C LYS A 64 5.32 11.50 4.44
N PHE A 65 4.40 11.88 5.30
CA PHE A 65 3.32 12.77 4.91
C PHE A 65 3.83 14.20 4.72
N LYS A 66 3.54 14.76 3.57
CA LYS A 66 3.85 16.16 3.24
C LYS A 66 2.64 16.79 2.58
N PHE A 67 2.35 18.02 2.97
CA PHE A 67 1.18 18.75 2.49
C PHE A 67 1.58 20.12 1.97
N GLU A 68 0.95 20.52 0.86
CA GLU A 68 1.02 21.86 0.31
C GLU A 68 -0.39 22.29 -0.08
N VAL A 69 -0.70 23.56 0.08
CA VAL A 69 -1.98 24.13 -0.34
C VAL A 69 -1.75 25.34 -1.21
N SER A 70 -2.66 25.57 -2.15
CA SER A 70 -2.78 26.82 -2.88
C SER A 70 -4.16 27.43 -2.65
N GLY A 71 -4.27 28.76 -2.61
CA GLY A 71 -5.49 29.46 -2.23
C GLY A 71 -5.69 29.61 -0.74
N ALA A 72 -4.72 29.19 0.07
CA ALA A 72 -4.72 29.31 1.52
C ALA A 72 -3.29 29.19 2.05
N THR A 73 -3.10 29.57 3.32
CA THR A 73 -1.88 29.28 4.08
C THR A 73 -2.13 28.04 4.95
N LEU A 74 -1.24 27.07 4.88
CA LEU A 74 -1.30 25.86 5.67
C LEU A 74 -0.64 26.08 7.03
N GLY A 75 -1.35 25.73 8.12
CA GLY A 75 -0.80 25.64 9.47
C GLY A 75 -0.17 24.27 9.75
N ALA A 76 0.16 23.99 11.00
CA ALA A 76 0.75 22.72 11.40
C ALA A 76 -0.26 21.56 11.27
N PRO A 77 0.02 20.53 10.44
CA PRO A 77 -0.84 19.36 10.38
C PRO A 77 -0.95 18.64 11.73
N SER A 78 -2.16 18.19 12.06
CA SER A 78 -2.42 17.40 13.26
C SER A 78 -2.50 15.92 12.87
N LEU A 79 -1.45 15.18 13.22
CA LEU A 79 -1.36 13.74 12.96
C LEU A 79 -1.80 12.97 14.22
N PRO A 80 -2.60 11.89 14.04
CA PRO A 80 -2.99 11.06 15.18
C PRO A 80 -1.79 10.29 15.75
N PRO A 81 -1.93 9.69 16.95
CA PRO A 81 -0.91 8.79 17.49
C PRO A 81 -0.61 7.65 16.51
N ALA A 82 0.66 7.32 16.38
CA ALA A 82 1.14 6.26 15.50
C ALA A 82 1.73 5.10 16.31
N LYS A 83 1.88 3.95 15.68
CA LYS A 83 2.53 2.79 16.27
C LYS A 83 3.98 2.68 15.80
N VAL A 84 4.88 2.37 16.72
CA VAL A 84 6.28 2.11 16.39
C VAL A 84 6.40 0.73 15.73
N LYS A 85 7.20 0.67 14.66
CA LYS A 85 7.52 -0.54 13.93
C LYS A 85 9.01 -0.60 13.65
N GLU A 86 9.62 -1.78 13.79
CA GLU A 86 10.94 -2.05 13.22
C GLU A 86 10.74 -2.38 11.74
N ASP A 87 11.21 -1.49 10.90
CA ASP A 87 11.03 -1.56 9.45
C ASP A 87 12.35 -1.96 8.79
N GLU A 88 12.31 -2.84 7.79
CA GLU A 88 13.51 -3.31 7.12
C GLU A 88 14.18 -2.24 6.23
N TYR A 89 13.45 -1.19 5.86
CA TYR A 89 13.95 -0.13 4.97
C TYR A 89 14.44 1.11 5.72
N PHE A 90 13.74 1.49 6.82
CA PHE A 90 14.01 2.73 7.55
C PHE A 90 14.31 2.53 9.03
N GLY A 91 14.40 1.28 9.50
CA GLY A 91 14.65 0.97 10.91
C GLY A 91 13.44 1.24 11.80
N ARG A 92 13.66 1.86 12.96
CA ARG A 92 12.57 2.19 13.89
C ARG A 92 11.80 3.39 13.41
N VAL A 93 10.52 3.18 13.05
CA VAL A 93 9.63 4.19 12.48
C VAL A 93 8.27 4.20 13.16
N GLU A 94 7.55 5.30 13.00
CA GLU A 94 6.14 5.40 13.39
C GLU A 94 5.26 5.18 12.16
N THR A 95 4.21 4.37 12.31
CA THR A 95 3.35 3.94 11.20
C THR A 95 1.89 4.01 11.53
N TYR A 96 1.08 4.06 10.47
CA TYR A 96 -0.37 3.96 10.52
C TYR A 96 -0.87 2.75 9.75
N ARG A 97 -1.94 2.15 10.24
CA ARG A 97 -2.67 1.06 9.60
C ARG A 97 -4.16 1.35 9.55
N GLN A 98 -4.86 0.69 8.65
CA GLN A 98 -6.31 0.72 8.50
C GLN A 98 -6.87 2.08 8.06
N ASP A 99 -6.86 3.07 8.92
CA ASP A 99 -7.42 4.39 8.64
C ASP A 99 -6.57 5.46 9.33
N VAL A 100 -6.15 6.45 8.57
CA VAL A 100 -5.48 7.62 9.12
C VAL A 100 -6.15 8.89 8.60
N ARG A 101 -6.50 9.78 9.52
CA ARG A 101 -7.08 11.09 9.24
C ARG A 101 -6.18 12.16 9.80
N ILE A 102 -5.82 13.11 8.95
CA ILE A 102 -4.90 14.18 9.29
C ILE A 102 -5.65 15.49 9.09
N ALA A 103 -5.80 16.26 10.16
CA ALA A 103 -6.40 17.58 10.12
C ALA A 103 -5.36 18.61 9.67
N LEU A 104 -5.76 19.45 8.73
CA LEU A 104 -4.92 20.47 8.12
C LEU A 104 -5.57 21.83 8.36
N PRO A 105 -5.10 22.59 9.36
CA PRO A 105 -5.58 23.94 9.59
C PRO A 105 -5.13 24.83 8.44
N ILE A 106 -6.06 25.64 7.92
CA ILE A 106 -5.80 26.56 6.83
C ILE A 106 -6.33 27.95 7.15
N GLN A 107 -5.70 28.94 6.54
CA GLN A 107 -6.21 30.29 6.48
C GLN A 107 -6.38 30.64 5.00
N ARG A 108 -7.63 30.80 4.57
CA ARG A 108 -7.95 31.09 3.18
C ARG A 108 -7.46 32.45 2.78
N THR A 109 -6.92 32.52 1.57
CA THR A 109 -6.56 33.79 0.94
C THR A 109 -7.85 34.53 0.58
N ALA A 110 -7.93 35.84 0.89
CA ALA A 110 -9.09 36.67 0.57
C ALA A 110 -9.40 36.63 -0.94
N GLY A 111 -10.68 36.46 -1.28
CA GLY A 111 -11.15 36.39 -2.66
C GLY A 111 -10.95 35.05 -3.35
N THR A 112 -10.44 34.05 -2.66
CA THR A 112 -10.22 32.70 -3.21
C THR A 112 -11.44 31.81 -2.95
N ALA A 113 -12.07 31.28 -4.01
CA ALA A 113 -13.26 30.45 -3.90
C ALA A 113 -12.94 28.97 -3.58
N SER A 114 -11.74 28.50 -3.91
CA SER A 114 -11.34 27.12 -3.74
C SER A 114 -9.91 27.00 -3.23
N VAL A 115 -9.61 25.88 -2.59
CA VAL A 115 -8.27 25.53 -2.12
C VAL A 115 -7.86 24.22 -2.81
N THR A 116 -6.65 24.18 -3.35
CA THR A 116 -6.08 22.95 -3.90
C THR A 116 -5.08 22.39 -2.90
N LEU A 117 -5.31 21.15 -2.50
CA LEU A 117 -4.42 20.38 -1.63
C LEU A 117 -3.56 19.45 -2.46
N LYS A 118 -2.26 19.47 -2.21
CA LYS A 118 -1.30 18.47 -2.65
C LYS A 118 -0.83 17.68 -1.44
N ALA A 119 -1.01 16.37 -1.47
CA ALA A 119 -0.61 15.48 -0.40
C ALA A 119 0.39 14.44 -0.93
N VAL A 120 1.52 14.28 -0.26
CA VAL A 120 2.51 13.25 -0.54
C VAL A 120 2.52 12.26 0.61
N SER A 121 2.58 10.98 0.27
CA SER A 121 2.60 9.88 1.23
C SER A 121 3.48 8.74 0.74
N GLN A 122 3.88 7.87 1.66
CA GLN A 122 4.62 6.65 1.33
C GLN A 122 4.18 5.52 2.22
N GLY A 123 3.98 4.36 1.63
CA GLY A 123 3.60 3.14 2.34
C GLY A 123 4.26 1.90 1.77
N CYS A 124 4.12 0.81 2.51
CA CYS A 124 4.70 -0.49 2.19
C CYS A 124 3.70 -1.60 2.46
N ALA A 125 3.95 -2.75 1.86
CA ALA A 125 3.30 -4.02 2.19
C ALA A 125 4.14 -4.78 3.22
N ASP A 126 3.50 -5.42 4.19
CA ASP A 126 4.18 -6.29 5.17
C ASP A 126 4.95 -7.43 4.48
N ALA A 127 4.46 -7.87 3.34
CA ALA A 127 5.07 -8.92 2.54
C ALA A 127 6.40 -8.53 1.86
N GLY A 128 6.86 -7.27 2.00
CA GLY A 128 8.21 -6.87 1.61
C GLY A 128 8.30 -5.95 0.39
N LEU A 129 7.24 -5.25 0.02
CA LEU A 129 7.26 -4.24 -1.03
C LEU A 129 7.08 -2.85 -0.42
N CYS A 130 7.98 -1.91 -0.73
CA CYS A 130 7.74 -0.49 -0.49
C CYS A 130 7.45 0.24 -1.80
N TYR A 131 6.39 1.05 -1.78
CA TYR A 131 6.03 1.88 -2.91
C TYR A 131 6.88 3.16 -2.93
N THR A 132 7.09 3.70 -4.12
CA THR A 132 7.62 5.06 -4.23
C THR A 132 6.62 6.07 -3.64
N PRO A 133 7.07 7.25 -3.21
CA PRO A 133 6.15 8.27 -2.72
C PRO A 133 5.04 8.56 -3.72
N GLN A 134 3.80 8.62 -3.23
CA GLN A 134 2.61 8.90 -4.00
C GLN A 134 2.20 10.36 -3.78
N THR A 135 1.76 11.01 -4.84
CA THR A 135 1.27 12.40 -4.80
C THR A 135 -0.18 12.43 -5.22
N GLU A 136 -1.02 13.01 -4.36
CA GLU A 136 -2.44 13.23 -4.63
C GLU A 136 -2.73 14.73 -4.68
N ARG A 137 -3.65 15.13 -5.56
CA ARG A 137 -4.12 16.50 -5.68
C ARG A 137 -5.62 16.53 -5.68
N VAL A 138 -6.19 17.46 -4.93
CA VAL A 138 -7.64 17.65 -4.86
C VAL A 138 -7.96 19.12 -4.67
N THR A 139 -9.03 19.57 -5.34
CA THR A 139 -9.55 20.93 -5.17
C THR A 139 -10.82 20.89 -4.34
N LEU A 140 -10.87 21.70 -3.31
CA LEU A 140 -11.92 21.74 -2.30
C LEU A 140 -12.55 23.14 -2.18
#